data_a87ef5f3abbf32c7622fee6c7d067686
#
_entry.id   a87ef5f3abbf32c7622fee6c7d067686
#
_cell.length_a   1.000
_cell.length_b   1.000
_cell.length_c   1.000
_cell.angle_alpha   90.00
_cell.angle_beta   90.00
_cell.angle_gamma   90.00
#
_symmetry.space_group_name_H-M   'P 1'
#
loop_
_entity.id
_entity.type
_entity.pdbx_description
1 polymer ?
#
loop_
_entity_poly.entity_id
_entity_poly.type
_entity_poly.pdbx_seq_one_letter_code
_entity_poly.pdbx_strand_id
1 'polypeptide(L)'
;VVMENFDSNEQMYIKVANGESYDILVPSDYMIQRLIQEGYLQKLDHSKLDCLDKLCEDVVGLPYDPENEYSIPYFWGSVGIVYDKTKVDLEDLEREGFDIFKDQKYKGQIYLYDSERDSFMMALKALGYSMNTENEGELQAAYEWLVECVQTMDPEIVTDEIIDNMAQGRKALGLIYSGDATYVMSENEDMGYY
;
A
#
# COMPACT_ATOMS: atom_id res chain seq x y z
N VAL A 1 -6.16 -11.81 24.30
CA VAL A 1 -5.32 -11.40 23.18
C VAL A 1 -4.70 -10.05 23.52
N VAL A 2 -3.40 -9.91 23.37
CA VAL A 2 -2.68 -8.63 23.42
C VAL A 2 -2.39 -8.23 21.97
N MET A 3 -2.82 -7.05 21.58
CA MET A 3 -2.58 -6.52 20.24
C MET A 3 -1.51 -5.43 20.31
N GLU A 4 -0.58 -5.46 19.38
CA GLU A 4 0.40 -4.43 19.14
C GLU A 4 0.28 -3.98 17.68
N ASN A 5 0.20 -2.68 17.44
CA ASN A 5 0.17 -2.10 16.12
C ASN A 5 1.56 -1.59 15.73
N PHE A 6 1.87 -1.67 14.44
CA PHE A 6 3.10 -1.17 13.86
C PHE A 6 2.75 -0.15 12.77
N ASP A 7 3.49 0.93 12.69
CA ASP A 7 3.27 1.96 11.68
C ASP A 7 3.72 1.49 10.29
N SER A 8 4.63 0.50 10.23
CA SER A 8 5.09 -0.10 8.98
C SER A 8 5.52 -1.56 9.14
N ASN A 9 5.57 -2.30 8.02
CA ASN A 9 6.13 -3.65 7.96
C ASN A 9 7.61 -3.67 8.40
N GLU A 10 8.36 -2.62 8.09
CA GLU A 10 9.78 -2.45 8.40
C GLU A 10 10.00 -2.32 9.92
N GLN A 11 9.17 -1.55 10.61
CA GLN A 11 9.20 -1.45 12.08
C GLN A 11 8.91 -2.80 12.74
N MET A 12 7.88 -3.52 12.28
CA MET A 12 7.59 -4.87 12.76
C MET A 12 8.78 -5.81 12.54
N TYR A 13 9.35 -5.80 11.33
CA TYR A 13 10.52 -6.61 10.98
C TYR A 13 11.71 -6.36 11.91
N ILE A 14 12.02 -5.09 12.21
CA ILE A 14 13.13 -4.73 13.10
C ILE A 14 12.93 -5.35 14.49
N LYS A 15 11.73 -5.36 15.02
CA LYS A 15 11.44 -5.97 16.33
C LYS A 15 11.61 -7.49 16.29
N VAL A 16 11.07 -8.15 15.28
CA VAL A 16 11.23 -9.61 15.08
C VAL A 16 12.72 -9.98 14.94
N ALA A 17 13.47 -9.24 14.12
CA ALA A 17 14.89 -9.45 13.92
C ALA A 17 15.74 -9.23 15.19
N ASN A 18 15.28 -8.37 16.10
CA ASN A 18 15.90 -8.15 17.40
C ASN A 18 15.45 -9.16 18.47
N GLY A 19 14.64 -10.16 18.10
CA GLY A 19 14.27 -11.28 18.96
C GLY A 19 12.98 -11.08 19.75
N GLU A 20 12.16 -10.06 19.43
CA GLU A 20 10.80 -9.99 19.95
C GLU A 20 9.95 -11.14 19.38
N SER A 21 9.11 -11.74 20.19
CA SER A 21 8.32 -12.93 19.85
C SER A 21 6.84 -12.60 19.79
N TYR A 22 6.20 -13.03 18.72
CA TYR A 22 4.77 -12.87 18.47
C TYR A 22 4.14 -14.22 18.14
N ASP A 23 2.92 -14.46 18.61
CA ASP A 23 2.15 -15.66 18.26
C ASP A 23 1.60 -15.56 16.82
N ILE A 24 1.19 -14.37 16.40
CA ILE A 24 0.64 -14.07 15.07
C ILE A 24 1.16 -12.71 14.62
N LEU A 25 1.56 -12.62 13.35
CA LEU A 25 1.87 -11.38 12.66
C LEU A 25 0.91 -11.19 11.49
N VAL A 26 0.57 -9.94 11.17
CA VAL A 26 -0.29 -9.59 10.02
C VAL A 26 0.42 -8.57 9.13
N PRO A 27 1.48 -8.98 8.42
CA PRO A 27 2.22 -8.13 7.49
C PRO A 27 1.71 -8.26 6.06
N SER A 28 2.24 -7.41 5.20
CA SER A 28 2.06 -7.52 3.75
C SER A 28 2.85 -8.71 3.16
N ASP A 29 2.45 -9.15 1.98
CA ASP A 29 3.00 -10.30 1.24
C ASP A 29 4.51 -10.27 1.06
N TYR A 30 5.08 -9.12 0.66
CA TYR A 30 6.53 -8.96 0.49
C TYR A 30 7.31 -9.16 1.80
N MET A 31 6.72 -8.76 2.92
CA MET A 31 7.33 -8.96 4.22
C MET A 31 7.18 -10.40 4.69
N ILE A 32 6.07 -11.08 4.37
CA ILE A 32 5.93 -12.53 4.59
C ILE A 32 7.05 -13.28 3.84
N GLN A 33 7.27 -12.95 2.57
CA GLN A 33 8.34 -13.54 1.77
C GLN A 33 9.70 -13.40 2.46
N ARG A 34 10.02 -12.20 2.94
CA ARG A 34 11.28 -11.93 3.64
C ARG A 34 11.40 -12.73 4.93
N LEU A 35 10.36 -12.75 5.75
CA LEU A 35 10.33 -13.49 7.02
C LEU A 35 10.48 -15.01 6.82
N ILE A 36 9.91 -15.56 5.73
CA ILE A 36 10.11 -16.96 5.33
C ILE A 36 11.57 -17.21 4.96
N GLN A 37 12.14 -16.39 4.07
CA GLN A 37 13.52 -16.53 3.58
C GLN A 37 14.56 -16.43 4.70
N GLU A 38 14.31 -15.60 5.69
CA GLU A 38 15.19 -15.40 6.84
C GLU A 38 14.88 -16.35 8.02
N GLY A 39 13.86 -17.21 7.90
CA GLY A 39 13.56 -18.27 8.87
C GLY A 39 12.89 -17.79 10.17
N TYR A 40 12.20 -16.67 10.14
CA TYR A 40 11.49 -16.13 11.31
C TYR A 40 10.09 -16.73 11.52
N LEU A 41 9.49 -17.34 10.48
CA LEU A 41 8.16 -17.93 10.56
C LEU A 41 8.20 -19.43 10.82
N GLN A 42 7.22 -19.92 11.54
CA GLN A 42 6.98 -21.36 11.74
C GLN A 42 5.95 -21.85 10.72
N LYS A 43 6.12 -23.12 10.27
CA LYS A 43 5.12 -23.75 9.41
C LYS A 43 3.80 -23.95 10.15
N LEU A 44 2.72 -23.71 9.43
CA LEU A 44 1.35 -23.92 9.92
C LEU A 44 1.01 -25.40 9.93
N ASP A 45 0.27 -25.84 10.92
CA ASP A 45 -0.33 -27.17 10.95
C ASP A 45 -1.72 -27.12 10.31
N HIS A 46 -1.77 -27.38 9.01
CA HIS A 46 -3.02 -27.34 8.22
C HIS A 46 -4.14 -28.22 8.79
N SER A 47 -3.78 -29.30 9.53
CA SER A 47 -4.78 -30.18 10.15
C SER A 47 -5.60 -29.50 11.26
N LYS A 48 -5.15 -28.34 11.73
CA LYS A 48 -5.80 -27.54 12.79
C LYS A 48 -6.53 -26.32 12.26
N LEU A 49 -6.56 -26.11 10.94
CA LEU A 49 -7.11 -24.93 10.30
C LEU A 49 -8.39 -25.27 9.53
N ASP A 50 -9.53 -24.84 10.06
CA ASP A 50 -10.87 -25.10 9.50
C ASP A 50 -11.28 -24.08 8.42
N CYS A 51 -10.36 -23.18 8.00
CA CYS A 51 -10.66 -22.06 7.10
C CYS A 51 -10.07 -22.24 5.70
N LEU A 52 -9.18 -23.20 5.47
CA LEU A 52 -8.42 -23.29 4.22
C LEU A 52 -9.31 -23.53 2.99
N ASP A 53 -10.39 -24.28 3.14
CA ASP A 53 -11.38 -24.55 2.11
C ASP A 53 -12.34 -23.37 1.81
N LYS A 54 -12.23 -22.30 2.62
CA LYS A 54 -13.07 -21.09 2.51
C LYS A 54 -12.32 -19.90 1.93
N LEU A 55 -11.03 -20.07 1.68
CA LEU A 55 -10.21 -19.01 1.11
C LEU A 55 -10.56 -18.77 -0.36
N CYS A 56 -10.45 -17.51 -0.80
CA CYS A 56 -10.59 -17.17 -2.21
C CYS A 56 -9.43 -17.77 -3.01
N GLU A 57 -9.76 -18.45 -4.12
CA GLU A 57 -8.76 -19.09 -4.97
C GLU A 57 -7.74 -18.12 -5.57
N ASP A 58 -8.13 -16.86 -5.76
CA ASP A 58 -7.26 -15.82 -6.34
C ASP A 58 -6.11 -15.37 -5.42
N VAL A 59 -6.19 -15.69 -4.12
CA VAL A 59 -5.22 -15.23 -3.12
C VAL A 59 -4.49 -16.35 -2.40
N VAL A 60 -4.69 -17.61 -2.80
CA VAL A 60 -3.94 -18.76 -2.29
C VAL A 60 -2.88 -19.20 -3.29
N GLY A 61 -1.83 -19.88 -2.81
CA GLY A 61 -0.77 -20.41 -3.66
C GLY A 61 0.04 -19.33 -4.38
N LEU A 62 0.13 -18.13 -3.81
CA LEU A 62 0.87 -17.02 -4.41
C LEU A 62 2.40 -17.24 -4.30
N PRO A 63 3.19 -16.63 -5.19
CA PRO A 63 4.65 -16.89 -5.29
C PRO A 63 5.45 -16.71 -4.01
N TYR A 64 4.97 -15.91 -3.07
CA TYR A 64 5.67 -15.70 -1.79
C TYR A 64 5.49 -16.86 -0.79
N ASP A 65 4.41 -17.66 -0.92
CA ASP A 65 4.12 -18.85 -0.11
C ASP A 65 3.24 -19.83 -0.90
N PRO A 66 3.80 -20.54 -1.92
CA PRO A 66 3.02 -21.29 -2.90
C PRO A 66 2.13 -22.41 -2.33
N GLU A 67 2.52 -22.98 -1.20
CA GLU A 67 1.77 -24.06 -0.53
C GLU A 67 0.98 -23.53 0.69
N ASN A 68 0.99 -22.23 0.94
CA ASN A 68 0.45 -21.62 2.16
C ASN A 68 0.95 -22.29 3.45
N GLU A 69 2.24 -22.69 3.44
CA GLU A 69 2.86 -23.38 4.58
C GLU A 69 3.11 -22.46 5.77
N TYR A 70 3.23 -21.16 5.56
CA TYR A 70 3.61 -20.19 6.58
C TYR A 70 2.57 -19.11 6.83
N SER A 71 1.65 -18.90 5.87
CA SER A 71 0.71 -17.78 5.91
C SER A 71 -0.68 -18.18 5.41
N ILE A 72 -1.67 -17.42 5.87
CA ILE A 72 -3.06 -17.49 5.40
C ILE A 72 -3.49 -16.09 5.00
N PRO A 73 -4.05 -15.88 3.80
CA PRO A 73 -4.58 -14.60 3.37
C PRO A 73 -5.66 -14.09 4.34
N TYR A 74 -5.55 -12.81 4.73
CA TYR A 74 -6.50 -12.14 5.60
C TYR A 74 -7.29 -11.08 4.86
N PHE A 75 -6.59 -10.09 4.30
CA PHE A 75 -7.14 -9.09 3.40
C PHE A 75 -6.33 -9.01 2.11
N TRP A 76 -6.99 -8.59 1.03
CA TRP A 76 -6.34 -8.22 -0.22
C TRP A 76 -7.04 -7.02 -0.84
N GLY A 77 -6.34 -6.30 -1.66
CA GLY A 77 -6.86 -5.12 -2.34
C GLY A 77 -5.85 -4.55 -3.33
N SER A 78 -6.21 -3.44 -3.91
CA SER A 78 -5.34 -2.63 -4.76
C SER A 78 -4.98 -1.33 -4.06
N VAL A 79 -3.92 -0.69 -4.55
CA VAL A 79 -3.57 0.69 -4.21
C VAL A 79 -3.92 1.56 -5.41
N GLY A 80 -4.54 2.69 -5.18
CA GLY A 80 -4.95 3.62 -6.22
C GLY A 80 -5.07 5.04 -5.68
N ILE A 81 -5.78 5.88 -6.41
CA ILE A 81 -5.90 7.30 -6.13
C ILE A 81 -7.29 7.60 -5.59
N VAL A 82 -7.40 8.03 -4.33
CA VAL A 82 -8.62 8.69 -3.85
C VAL A 82 -8.58 10.15 -4.26
N TYR A 83 -9.69 10.68 -4.74
CA TYR A 83 -9.76 12.06 -5.21
C TYR A 83 -11.10 12.72 -4.90
N ASP A 84 -11.07 14.03 -4.73
CA ASP A 84 -12.23 14.89 -4.54
C ASP A 84 -12.76 15.32 -5.92
N LYS A 85 -13.92 14.80 -6.34
CA LYS A 85 -14.57 15.08 -7.63
C LYS A 85 -14.91 16.55 -7.84
N THR A 86 -14.95 17.34 -6.77
CA THR A 86 -15.19 18.79 -6.85
C THR A 86 -13.92 19.58 -7.15
N LYS A 87 -12.74 18.94 -7.03
CA LYS A 87 -11.42 19.58 -7.20
C LYS A 87 -10.63 18.97 -8.34
N VAL A 88 -10.87 17.70 -8.67
CA VAL A 88 -10.12 16.93 -9.65
C VAL A 88 -11.04 16.47 -10.76
N ASP A 89 -10.67 16.80 -11.99
CA ASP A 89 -11.37 16.32 -13.17
C ASP A 89 -10.96 14.89 -13.50
N LEU A 90 -11.93 14.01 -13.76
CA LEU A 90 -11.65 12.61 -14.15
C LEU A 90 -10.78 12.53 -15.41
N GLU A 91 -10.97 13.46 -16.36
CA GLU A 91 -10.15 13.54 -17.58
C GLU A 91 -8.66 13.76 -17.28
N ASP A 92 -8.31 14.48 -16.22
CA ASP A 92 -6.92 14.66 -15.78
C ASP A 92 -6.35 13.33 -15.26
N LEU A 93 -7.12 12.60 -14.44
CA LEU A 93 -6.72 11.27 -13.95
C LEU A 93 -6.52 10.26 -15.08
N GLU A 94 -7.45 10.21 -16.04
CA GLU A 94 -7.36 9.31 -17.21
C GLU A 94 -6.17 9.62 -18.11
N ARG A 95 -5.81 10.90 -18.23
CA ARG A 95 -4.66 11.34 -19.05
C ARG A 95 -3.33 11.09 -18.36
N GLU A 96 -3.23 11.33 -17.06
CA GLU A 96 -1.97 11.39 -16.33
C GLU A 96 -1.70 10.15 -15.49
N GLY A 97 -2.76 9.43 -15.06
CA GLY A 97 -2.60 8.33 -14.13
C GLY A 97 -1.88 8.79 -12.86
N PHE A 98 -0.84 8.06 -12.44
CA PHE A 98 -0.04 8.44 -11.27
C PHE A 98 0.84 9.69 -11.47
N ASP A 99 1.08 10.15 -12.71
CA ASP A 99 1.79 11.42 -12.93
C ASP A 99 1.01 12.65 -12.42
N ILE A 100 -0.30 12.53 -12.18
CA ILE A 100 -1.13 13.58 -11.60
C ILE A 100 -0.58 14.07 -10.24
N PHE A 101 0.16 13.23 -9.52
CA PHE A 101 0.85 13.62 -8.27
C PHE A 101 1.97 14.64 -8.48
N LYS A 102 2.35 14.92 -9.74
CA LYS A 102 3.31 15.98 -10.12
C LYS A 102 2.67 17.14 -10.89
N ASP A 103 1.36 17.10 -11.14
CA ASP A 103 0.66 18.23 -11.75
C ASP A 103 0.60 19.41 -10.78
N GLN A 104 1.22 20.53 -11.19
CA GLN A 104 1.31 21.76 -10.41
C GLN A 104 -0.07 22.35 -10.04
N LYS A 105 -1.14 21.98 -10.75
CA LYS A 105 -2.53 22.32 -10.43
C LYS A 105 -2.91 21.88 -9.01
N TYR A 106 -2.31 20.77 -8.53
CA TYR A 106 -2.63 20.15 -7.24
C TYR A 106 -1.55 20.38 -6.18
N LYS A 107 -0.63 21.32 -6.39
CA LYS A 107 0.43 21.63 -5.40
C LYS A 107 -0.15 21.94 -4.02
N GLY A 108 0.37 21.27 -2.97
CA GLY A 108 -0.10 21.39 -1.58
C GLY A 108 -1.45 20.72 -1.31
N GLN A 109 -2.04 20.07 -2.32
CA GLN A 109 -3.34 19.40 -2.26
C GLN A 109 -3.24 17.87 -2.35
N ILE A 110 -2.10 17.30 -1.93
CA ILE A 110 -1.76 15.89 -2.14
C ILE A 110 -1.44 15.24 -0.80
N TYR A 111 -1.95 14.03 -0.58
CA TYR A 111 -1.48 13.09 0.42
C TYR A 111 -0.65 12.01 -0.24
N LEU A 112 0.56 11.76 0.28
CA LEU A 112 1.34 10.56 -0.01
C LEU A 112 1.28 9.60 1.19
N TYR A 113 1.26 8.31 0.90
CA TYR A 113 1.27 7.30 1.94
C TYR A 113 2.68 7.05 2.46
N ASP A 114 2.86 7.03 3.79
CA ASP A 114 4.15 6.75 4.44
C ASP A 114 4.49 5.26 4.35
N SER A 115 4.70 4.81 3.14
CA SER A 115 5.13 3.45 2.80
C SER A 115 6.13 3.52 1.66
N GLU A 116 7.33 3.02 1.88
CA GLU A 116 8.38 2.95 0.86
C GLU A 116 7.89 2.15 -0.36
N ARG A 117 7.25 1.01 -0.11
CA ARG A 117 6.78 0.10 -1.16
C ARG A 117 5.72 0.74 -2.05
N ASP A 118 4.71 1.36 -1.45
CA ASP A 118 3.60 1.97 -2.19
C ASP A 118 4.03 3.25 -2.91
N SER A 119 4.92 4.04 -2.30
CA SER A 119 5.50 5.22 -2.94
C SER A 119 6.33 4.85 -4.17
N PHE A 120 7.19 3.82 -4.09
CA PHE A 120 7.93 3.34 -5.25
C PHE A 120 7.02 2.73 -6.31
N MET A 121 5.98 1.97 -5.92
CA MET A 121 4.99 1.44 -6.85
C MET A 121 4.34 2.57 -7.66
N MET A 122 3.89 3.64 -6.99
CA MET A 122 3.29 4.81 -7.62
C MET A 122 4.25 5.44 -8.66
N ALA A 123 5.50 5.70 -8.28
CA ALA A 123 6.50 6.30 -9.16
C ALA A 123 6.85 5.39 -10.35
N LEU A 124 7.03 4.09 -10.12
CA LEU A 124 7.28 3.11 -11.18
C LEU A 124 6.13 3.06 -12.17
N LYS A 125 4.89 3.06 -11.70
CA LYS A 125 3.70 3.09 -12.54
C LYS A 125 3.57 4.39 -13.34
N ALA A 126 3.85 5.54 -12.73
CA ALA A 126 3.92 6.83 -13.42
C ALA A 126 4.93 6.80 -14.58
N LEU A 127 6.07 6.16 -14.37
CA LEU A 127 7.13 6.01 -15.38
C LEU A 127 6.89 4.86 -16.38
N GLY A 128 5.79 4.10 -16.25
CA GLY A 128 5.45 2.98 -17.13
C GLY A 128 6.27 1.70 -16.88
N TYR A 129 6.92 1.59 -15.72
CA TYR A 129 7.69 0.43 -15.31
C TYR A 129 6.86 -0.59 -14.53
N SER A 130 7.41 -1.81 -14.40
CA SER A 130 6.84 -2.82 -13.51
C SER A 130 7.00 -2.41 -12.05
N MET A 131 5.96 -2.51 -11.25
CA MET A 131 6.03 -2.30 -9.80
C MET A 131 6.93 -3.33 -9.08
N ASN A 132 7.24 -4.45 -9.75
CA ASN A 132 8.10 -5.52 -9.24
C ASN A 132 9.46 -5.56 -9.97
N THR A 133 9.89 -4.44 -10.55
CA THR A 133 11.21 -4.38 -11.21
C THR A 133 12.34 -4.55 -10.21
N GLU A 134 13.39 -5.25 -10.64
CA GLU A 134 14.68 -5.34 -9.95
C GLU A 134 15.77 -4.56 -10.69
N ASN A 135 15.41 -3.82 -11.73
CA ASN A 135 16.34 -3.02 -12.52
C ASN A 135 16.74 -1.76 -11.74
N GLU A 136 18.03 -1.67 -11.39
CA GLU A 136 18.56 -0.53 -10.61
C GLU A 136 18.32 0.83 -11.31
N GLY A 137 18.37 0.88 -12.64
CA GLY A 137 18.11 2.12 -13.40
C GLY A 137 16.65 2.58 -13.31
N GLU A 138 15.70 1.65 -13.33
CA GLU A 138 14.28 1.94 -13.15
C GLU A 138 13.97 2.36 -11.70
N LEU A 139 14.59 1.69 -10.73
CA LEU A 139 14.49 2.06 -9.32
C LEU A 139 15.09 3.45 -9.05
N GLN A 140 16.22 3.76 -9.67
CA GLN A 140 16.83 5.09 -9.57
C GLN A 140 15.93 6.17 -10.18
N ALA A 141 15.33 5.90 -11.35
CA ALA A 141 14.39 6.83 -11.99
C ALA A 141 13.14 7.07 -11.12
N ALA A 142 12.61 6.01 -10.49
CA ALA A 142 11.49 6.12 -9.56
C ALA A 142 11.85 6.95 -8.31
N TYR A 143 13.04 6.74 -7.76
CA TYR A 143 13.55 7.56 -6.66
C TYR A 143 13.65 9.05 -7.04
N GLU A 144 14.21 9.37 -8.21
CA GLU A 144 14.32 10.74 -8.70
C GLU A 144 12.94 11.37 -8.93
N TRP A 145 11.97 10.60 -9.45
CA TRP A 145 10.58 11.02 -9.61
C TRP A 145 9.95 11.38 -8.25
N LEU A 146 10.15 10.54 -7.20
CA LEU A 146 9.65 10.79 -5.85
C LEU A 146 10.29 12.01 -5.20
N VAL A 147 11.62 12.17 -5.34
CA VAL A 147 12.34 13.33 -4.81
C VAL A 147 11.80 14.62 -5.45
N GLU A 148 11.62 14.62 -6.78
CA GLU A 148 11.04 15.79 -7.48
C GLU A 148 9.60 16.05 -7.01
N CYS A 149 8.76 15.02 -6.87
CA CYS A 149 7.40 15.14 -6.38
C CYS A 149 7.38 15.83 -5.00
N VAL A 150 8.15 15.32 -4.03
CA VAL A 150 8.22 15.89 -2.67
C VAL A 150 8.72 17.33 -2.69
N GLN A 151 9.75 17.63 -3.49
CA GLN A 151 10.36 18.98 -3.55
C GLN A 151 9.47 20.03 -4.24
N THR A 152 8.66 19.60 -5.21
CA THR A 152 7.90 20.55 -6.05
C THR A 152 6.45 20.67 -5.67
N MET A 153 5.85 19.58 -5.14
CA MET A 153 4.42 19.48 -4.92
C MET A 153 3.98 19.78 -3.48
N ASP A 154 4.90 19.82 -2.52
CA ASP A 154 4.60 20.06 -1.11
C ASP A 154 3.50 19.10 -0.58
N PRO A 155 3.67 17.78 -0.77
CA PRO A 155 2.71 16.80 -0.30
C PRO A 155 2.78 16.65 1.23
N GLU A 156 1.68 16.24 1.82
CA GLU A 156 1.66 15.79 3.21
C GLU A 156 1.79 14.26 3.24
N ILE A 157 2.77 13.76 3.99
CA ILE A 157 3.02 12.32 4.13
C ILE A 157 2.27 11.84 5.36
N VAL A 158 1.40 10.86 5.19
CA VAL A 158 0.47 10.35 6.20
C VAL A 158 0.38 8.84 6.15
N THR A 159 -0.13 8.22 7.20
CA THR A 159 -0.56 6.82 7.23
C THR A 159 -2.10 6.76 7.19
N ASP A 160 -2.74 6.18 8.20
CA ASP A 160 -4.19 6.00 8.24
C ASP A 160 -4.96 7.32 8.37
N GLU A 161 -4.28 8.43 8.71
CA GLU A 161 -4.90 9.76 8.76
C GLU A 161 -5.49 10.18 7.40
N ILE A 162 -5.01 9.60 6.30
CA ILE A 162 -5.58 9.87 4.97
C ILE A 162 -7.08 9.55 4.90
N ILE A 163 -7.53 8.53 5.61
CA ILE A 163 -8.92 8.06 5.60
C ILE A 163 -9.84 9.19 6.07
N ASP A 164 -9.63 9.66 7.29
CA ASP A 164 -10.45 10.74 7.85
C ASP A 164 -10.25 12.08 7.13
N ASN A 165 -9.03 12.37 6.71
CA ASN A 165 -8.70 13.61 6.03
C ASN A 165 -9.37 13.71 4.65
N MET A 166 -9.37 12.62 3.87
CA MET A 166 -10.06 12.59 2.58
C MET A 166 -11.58 12.56 2.75
N ALA A 167 -12.13 11.81 3.70
CA ALA A 167 -13.56 11.85 4.02
C ALA A 167 -14.04 13.27 4.36
N GLN A 168 -13.19 14.09 4.98
CA GLN A 168 -13.48 15.50 5.27
C GLN A 168 -13.18 16.46 4.09
N GLY A 169 -12.72 15.96 2.94
CA GLY A 169 -12.43 16.77 1.77
C GLY A 169 -11.28 17.77 1.95
N ARG A 170 -10.30 17.46 2.79
CA ARG A 170 -9.21 18.40 3.14
C ARG A 170 -8.25 18.67 1.99
N LYS A 171 -7.97 17.67 1.13
CA LYS A 171 -7.11 17.80 -0.05
C LYS A 171 -7.79 17.25 -1.30
N ALA A 172 -7.13 17.37 -2.43
CA ALA A 172 -7.67 16.97 -3.72
C ALA A 172 -7.38 15.52 -4.06
N LEU A 173 -6.16 15.03 -3.73
CA LEU A 173 -5.64 13.72 -4.15
C LEU A 173 -4.96 12.99 -2.98
N GLY A 174 -5.02 11.66 -3.00
CA GLY A 174 -4.24 10.84 -2.09
C GLY A 174 -4.02 9.42 -2.61
N LEU A 175 -2.89 8.83 -2.25
CA LEU A 175 -2.61 7.41 -2.49
C LEU A 175 -3.24 6.59 -1.37
N ILE A 176 -4.09 5.60 -1.68
CA ILE A 176 -4.87 4.87 -0.68
C ILE A 176 -5.15 3.42 -1.09
N TYR A 177 -5.41 2.56 -0.14
CA TYR A 177 -5.90 1.20 -0.38
C TYR A 177 -7.38 1.18 -0.75
N SER A 178 -7.78 0.25 -1.62
CA SER A 178 -9.15 0.15 -2.15
C SER A 178 -10.22 -0.04 -1.07
N GLY A 179 -9.89 -0.77 0.01
CA GLY A 179 -10.79 -0.95 1.16
C GLY A 179 -11.09 0.36 1.86
N ASP A 180 -10.05 1.14 2.15
CA ASP A 180 -10.15 2.44 2.82
C ASP A 180 -10.82 3.47 1.91
N ALA A 181 -10.53 3.45 0.60
CA ALA A 181 -11.22 4.28 -0.38
C ALA A 181 -12.74 4.02 -0.39
N THR A 182 -13.14 2.75 -0.26
CA THR A 182 -14.56 2.39 -0.17
C THR A 182 -15.21 3.01 1.05
N TYR A 183 -14.53 3.01 2.20
CA TYR A 183 -15.02 3.69 3.40
C TYR A 183 -15.10 5.21 3.20
N VAL A 184 -14.03 5.83 2.68
CA VAL A 184 -14.01 7.27 2.39
C VAL A 184 -15.17 7.69 1.49
N MET A 185 -15.45 6.93 0.42
CA MET A 185 -16.59 7.19 -0.49
C MET A 185 -17.95 6.97 0.19
N SER A 186 -18.03 6.11 1.21
CA SER A 186 -19.28 5.94 1.98
C SER A 186 -19.56 7.11 2.93
N GLU A 187 -18.52 7.77 3.42
CA GLU A 187 -18.63 8.94 4.31
C GLU A 187 -18.78 10.26 3.54
N ASN A 188 -18.31 10.31 2.27
CA ASN A 188 -18.37 11.52 1.46
C ASN A 188 -18.60 11.17 -0.02
N GLU A 189 -19.81 11.52 -0.53
CA GLU A 189 -20.22 11.26 -1.91
C GLU A 189 -19.40 12.01 -2.97
N ASP A 190 -18.72 13.08 -2.59
CA ASP A 190 -17.82 13.84 -3.47
C ASP A 190 -16.48 13.13 -3.70
N MET A 191 -16.18 12.08 -2.96
CA MET A 191 -14.94 11.29 -3.17
C MET A 191 -15.11 10.26 -4.27
N GLY A 192 -13.99 9.99 -4.97
CA GLY A 192 -13.86 8.94 -5.98
C GLY A 192 -12.60 8.14 -5.78
N TYR A 193 -12.51 6.99 -6.45
CA TYR A 193 -11.34 6.12 -6.47
C TYR A 193 -11.00 5.74 -7.91
N TYR A 194 -9.72 5.88 -8.28
CA TYR A 194 -9.17 5.64 -9.62
C TYR A 194 -8.00 4.66 -9.56
#